data_88802b6e6ce1c48787541572da2a206f
#
_entry.id   88802b6e6ce1c48787541572da2a206f
#
_cell.length_a   1.000
_cell.length_b   1.000
_cell.length_c   1.000
_cell.angle_alpha   90.00
_cell.angle_beta   90.00
_cell.angle_gamma   90.00
#
_symmetry.space_group_name_H-M   'P 1'
#
loop_
_entity.id
_entity.type
_entity.pdbx_description
1 polymer ?
#
loop_
_entity_poly.entity_id
_entity_poly.type
_entity_poly.pdbx_seq_one_letter_code
_entity_poly.pdbx_strand_id
1 'polypeptide(L)'
;TIVTDLNANSRSISHMRALGAEVEVVQSLDAAGGFLGTRLARVRELVEMPGGPLWTNQYENVANPEVHSKKTYRAIVEELGDPDYLFVGAGTTGTLMGISRAVMKRGSCTKVCAIDSTGSVTFGGAPSRRYIPGLGASVKPPIFDEKFPLKRYYIDEIDTVRQCRRIAQVEGFLPGGSTGTVLAAFDALRDKIPEGSRVVIIAPDLGERYLDGVYNDDWVMENFGESAFNY
;
A
#
# COMPACT_ATOMS: atom_id res chain seq x y z
N THR A 1 9.99 -14.05 -14.17
CA THR A 1 10.37 -12.71 -14.65
C THR A 1 9.56 -11.65 -13.91
N ILE A 2 10.20 -10.53 -13.53
CA ILE A 2 9.57 -9.34 -12.93
C ILE A 2 9.85 -8.15 -13.85
N VAL A 3 8.80 -7.47 -14.29
CA VAL A 3 8.92 -6.25 -15.10
C VAL A 3 8.74 -5.03 -14.20
N THR A 4 9.75 -4.18 -14.15
CA THR A 4 9.76 -2.94 -13.37
C THR A 4 10.24 -1.76 -14.23
N ASP A 5 10.48 -0.59 -13.64
CA ASP A 5 10.91 0.62 -14.33
C ASP A 5 12.05 1.34 -13.60
N LEU A 6 12.52 2.45 -14.18
CA LEU A 6 13.63 3.24 -13.65
C LEU A 6 13.41 3.87 -12.28
N ASN A 7 12.15 3.99 -11.83
CA ASN A 7 11.83 4.50 -10.49
C ASN A 7 11.98 3.43 -9.40
N ALA A 8 12.20 2.16 -9.79
CA ALA A 8 12.34 1.10 -8.81
C ALA A 8 13.64 1.25 -8.01
N ASN A 9 13.54 1.11 -6.70
CA ASN A 9 14.69 1.16 -5.80
C ASN A 9 15.71 0.07 -6.17
N SER A 10 16.97 0.45 -6.35
CA SER A 10 18.06 -0.45 -6.77
C SER A 10 18.28 -1.62 -5.80
N ARG A 11 18.11 -1.39 -4.49
CA ARG A 11 18.20 -2.46 -3.46
C ARG A 11 17.09 -3.49 -3.65
N SER A 12 15.86 -3.04 -3.99
CA SER A 12 14.74 -3.94 -4.29
C SER A 12 15.02 -4.80 -5.54
N ILE A 13 15.59 -4.20 -6.60
CA ILE A 13 16.01 -4.94 -7.79
C ILE A 13 17.07 -5.98 -7.45
N SER A 14 18.09 -5.60 -6.68
CA SER A 14 19.16 -6.50 -6.23
C SER A 14 18.60 -7.64 -5.37
N HIS A 15 17.65 -7.34 -4.48
CA HIS A 15 16.99 -8.35 -3.65
C HIS A 15 16.19 -9.36 -4.48
N MET A 16 15.40 -8.89 -5.45
CA MET A 16 14.67 -9.77 -6.36
C MET A 16 15.60 -10.70 -7.15
N ARG A 17 16.71 -10.17 -7.68
CA ARG A 17 17.73 -10.96 -8.39
C ARG A 17 18.41 -11.98 -7.48
N ALA A 18 18.75 -11.60 -6.25
CA ALA A 18 19.34 -12.51 -5.26
C ALA A 18 18.42 -13.68 -4.90
N LEU A 19 17.10 -13.47 -4.99
CA LEU A 19 16.09 -14.52 -4.82
C LEU A 19 15.84 -15.33 -6.11
N GLY A 20 16.64 -15.13 -7.16
CA GLY A 20 16.56 -15.87 -8.43
C GLY A 20 15.58 -15.31 -9.45
N ALA A 21 15.02 -14.13 -9.22
CA ALA A 21 14.16 -13.49 -10.21
C ALA A 21 14.96 -12.92 -11.37
N GLU A 22 14.48 -13.16 -12.58
CA GLU A 22 14.86 -12.38 -13.75
C GLU A 22 14.13 -11.03 -13.69
N VAL A 23 14.88 -9.92 -13.74
CA VAL A 23 14.29 -8.57 -13.59
C VAL A 23 14.56 -7.75 -14.84
N GLU A 24 13.51 -7.41 -15.56
CA GLU A 24 13.51 -6.51 -16.70
C GLU A 24 13.11 -5.10 -16.25
N VAL A 25 13.94 -4.09 -16.59
CA VAL A 25 13.71 -2.69 -16.27
C VAL A 25 13.34 -1.95 -17.54
N VAL A 26 12.06 -1.54 -17.68
CA VAL A 26 11.66 -0.70 -18.81
C VAL A 26 12.18 0.71 -18.65
N GLN A 27 12.65 1.31 -19.76
CA GLN A 27 13.31 2.60 -19.76
C GLN A 27 12.49 3.71 -20.44
N SER A 28 11.48 3.34 -21.22
CA SER A 28 10.66 4.28 -21.99
C SER A 28 9.41 4.67 -21.24
N LEU A 29 9.08 5.96 -21.25
CA LEU A 29 7.80 6.45 -20.75
C LEU A 29 6.66 6.04 -21.70
N ASP A 30 5.47 5.86 -21.17
CA ASP A 30 4.24 5.70 -21.93
C ASP A 30 3.67 7.07 -22.39
N ALA A 31 2.58 7.05 -23.14
CA ALA A 31 1.93 8.24 -23.67
C ALA A 31 1.39 9.19 -22.56
N ALA A 32 1.21 8.70 -21.34
CA ALA A 32 0.79 9.49 -20.18
C ALA A 32 1.99 10.08 -19.41
N GLY A 33 3.23 9.86 -19.87
CA GLY A 33 4.45 10.33 -19.21
C GLY A 33 4.85 9.51 -17.97
N GLY A 34 4.30 8.30 -17.83
CA GLY A 34 4.65 7.34 -16.77
C GLY A 34 5.23 6.05 -17.34
N PHE A 35 5.46 5.07 -16.47
CA PHE A 35 5.99 3.76 -16.87
C PHE A 35 4.95 2.65 -16.85
N LEU A 36 3.74 2.90 -16.35
CA LEU A 36 2.74 1.86 -16.15
C LEU A 36 2.35 1.19 -17.48
N GLY A 37 2.05 2.00 -18.51
CA GLY A 37 1.67 1.52 -19.82
C GLY A 37 2.77 0.67 -20.47
N THR A 38 4.01 1.13 -20.40
CA THR A 38 5.17 0.41 -20.97
C THR A 38 5.42 -0.91 -20.23
N ARG A 39 5.32 -0.93 -18.89
CA ARG A 39 5.43 -2.16 -18.12
C ARG A 39 4.33 -3.17 -18.50
N LEU A 40 3.08 -2.70 -18.60
CA LEU A 40 1.96 -3.57 -18.96
C LEU A 40 2.08 -4.11 -20.41
N ALA A 41 2.56 -3.28 -21.35
CA ALA A 41 2.83 -3.73 -22.71
C ALA A 41 3.89 -4.85 -22.72
N ARG A 42 5.00 -4.64 -21.98
CA ARG A 42 6.06 -5.65 -21.88
C ARG A 42 5.59 -6.96 -21.24
N VAL A 43 4.77 -6.87 -20.20
CA VAL A 43 4.17 -8.08 -19.58
C VAL A 43 3.28 -8.84 -20.58
N ARG A 44 2.48 -8.13 -21.36
CA ARG A 44 1.64 -8.79 -22.41
C ARG A 44 2.48 -9.47 -23.47
N GLU A 45 3.53 -8.81 -23.98
CA GLU A 45 4.47 -9.42 -24.93
C GLU A 45 5.05 -10.74 -24.38
N LEU A 46 5.49 -10.75 -23.12
CA LEU A 46 6.05 -11.95 -22.50
C LEU A 46 5.02 -13.09 -22.40
N VAL A 47 3.79 -12.76 -22.03
CA VAL A 47 2.70 -13.74 -21.87
C VAL A 47 2.25 -14.33 -23.22
N GLU A 48 2.27 -13.51 -24.28
CA GLU A 48 1.86 -13.90 -25.63
C GLU A 48 2.91 -14.72 -26.39
N MET A 49 4.15 -14.80 -25.88
CA MET A 49 5.19 -15.65 -26.48
C MET A 49 4.80 -17.14 -26.43
N PRO A 50 5.19 -17.95 -27.41
CA PRO A 50 5.03 -19.40 -27.33
C PRO A 50 5.69 -19.97 -26.07
N GLY A 51 4.89 -20.61 -25.20
CA GLY A 51 5.37 -21.07 -23.89
C GLY A 51 5.59 -19.98 -22.86
N GLY A 52 5.02 -18.78 -23.07
CA GLY A 52 5.14 -17.63 -22.20
C GLY A 52 4.63 -17.89 -20.78
N PRO A 53 5.08 -17.07 -19.80
CA PRO A 53 4.73 -17.24 -18.41
C PRO A 53 3.27 -16.89 -18.13
N LEU A 54 2.72 -17.44 -17.04
CA LEU A 54 1.44 -17.01 -16.51
C LEU A 54 1.59 -15.64 -15.84
N TRP A 55 0.77 -14.67 -16.23
CA TRP A 55 0.68 -13.40 -15.53
C TRP A 55 -0.28 -13.49 -14.34
N THR A 56 0.24 -13.31 -13.14
CA THR A 56 -0.56 -13.38 -11.91
C THR A 56 -1.48 -12.18 -11.71
N ASN A 57 -1.24 -11.06 -12.39
CA ASN A 57 -2.06 -9.83 -12.46
C ASN A 57 -2.76 -9.46 -11.13
N GLN A 58 -1.99 -8.99 -10.14
CA GLN A 58 -2.51 -8.65 -8.82
C GLN A 58 -3.64 -7.60 -8.81
N TYR A 59 -3.83 -6.85 -9.90
CA TYR A 59 -4.85 -5.81 -10.00
C TYR A 59 -6.24 -6.35 -10.37
N GLU A 60 -6.31 -7.54 -10.97
CA GLU A 60 -7.57 -8.14 -11.47
C GLU A 60 -7.82 -9.54 -10.91
N ASN A 61 -6.76 -10.24 -10.53
CA ASN A 61 -6.87 -11.61 -10.08
C ASN A 61 -7.64 -11.72 -8.76
N VAL A 62 -8.76 -12.43 -8.80
CA VAL A 62 -9.63 -12.65 -7.64
C VAL A 62 -8.94 -13.38 -6.49
N ALA A 63 -7.87 -14.14 -6.75
CA ALA A 63 -7.07 -14.79 -5.72
C ALA A 63 -6.40 -13.78 -4.77
N ASN A 64 -6.11 -12.56 -5.24
CA ASN A 64 -5.54 -11.51 -4.41
C ASN A 64 -6.48 -11.14 -3.23
N PRO A 65 -7.70 -10.67 -3.40
CA PRO A 65 -8.58 -10.42 -2.26
C PRO A 65 -8.99 -11.72 -1.53
N GLU A 66 -9.05 -12.85 -2.21
CA GLU A 66 -9.43 -14.10 -1.60
C GLU A 66 -8.46 -14.58 -0.51
N VAL A 67 -7.15 -14.47 -0.73
CA VAL A 67 -6.15 -14.83 0.29
C VAL A 67 -6.27 -13.95 1.53
N HIS A 68 -6.56 -12.67 1.38
CA HIS A 68 -6.74 -11.76 2.50
C HIS A 68 -8.04 -12.03 3.28
N SER A 69 -9.11 -12.45 2.59
CA SER A 69 -10.33 -12.90 3.23
C SER A 69 -10.13 -14.20 4.02
N LYS A 70 -9.44 -15.18 3.42
CA LYS A 70 -9.29 -16.53 4.00
C LYS A 70 -8.17 -16.64 5.03
N LYS A 71 -7.12 -15.81 4.93
CA LYS A 71 -5.93 -15.91 5.78
C LYS A 71 -5.76 -14.67 6.66
N THR A 72 -5.60 -13.47 6.07
CA THR A 72 -5.27 -12.27 6.84
C THR A 72 -6.35 -11.93 7.86
N TYR A 73 -7.60 -11.78 7.43
CA TYR A 73 -8.70 -11.47 8.35
C TYR A 73 -8.94 -12.61 9.34
N ARG A 74 -8.84 -13.85 8.88
CA ARG A 74 -8.99 -15.01 9.76
C ARG A 74 -7.95 -15.01 10.89
N ALA A 75 -6.68 -14.77 10.57
CA ALA A 75 -5.61 -14.70 11.57
C ALA A 75 -5.86 -13.59 12.60
N ILE A 76 -6.33 -12.41 12.16
CA ILE A 76 -6.70 -11.31 13.06
C ILE A 76 -7.78 -11.76 14.04
N VAL A 77 -8.83 -12.40 13.53
CA VAL A 77 -9.97 -12.81 14.36
C VAL A 77 -9.62 -13.98 15.29
N GLU A 78 -8.80 -14.92 14.83
CA GLU A 78 -8.32 -16.04 15.66
C GLU A 78 -7.45 -15.55 16.82
N GLU A 79 -6.61 -14.54 16.61
CA GLU A 79 -5.70 -14.00 17.63
C GLU A 79 -6.39 -12.98 18.56
N LEU A 80 -7.19 -12.08 18.01
CA LEU A 80 -7.67 -10.89 18.70
C LEU A 80 -9.19 -10.85 18.88
N GLY A 81 -9.96 -11.75 18.24
CA GLY A 81 -11.40 -11.60 18.07
C GLY A 81 -11.74 -10.51 17.03
N ASP A 82 -13.04 -10.25 16.83
CA ASP A 82 -13.47 -9.20 15.91
C ASP A 82 -13.04 -7.82 16.44
N PRO A 83 -12.21 -7.03 15.70
CA PRO A 83 -11.89 -5.68 16.13
C PRO A 83 -13.05 -4.72 15.88
N ASP A 84 -13.13 -3.64 16.67
CA ASP A 84 -14.08 -2.55 16.43
C ASP A 84 -13.72 -1.72 15.20
N TYR A 85 -12.41 -1.50 15.02
CA TYR A 85 -11.85 -0.76 13.88
C TYR A 85 -10.69 -1.52 13.26
N LEU A 86 -10.65 -1.54 11.94
CA LEU A 86 -9.55 -2.15 11.19
C LEU A 86 -9.08 -1.17 10.10
N PHE A 87 -7.85 -0.68 10.26
CA PHE A 87 -7.22 0.28 9.37
C PHE A 87 -6.40 -0.46 8.31
N VAL A 88 -6.71 -0.23 7.04
CA VAL A 88 -6.12 -0.94 5.91
C VAL A 88 -5.69 0.01 4.83
N GLY A 89 -4.43 -0.04 4.44
CA GLY A 89 -3.91 0.74 3.32
C GLY A 89 -4.39 0.22 1.95
N ALA A 90 -4.63 1.13 1.02
CA ALA A 90 -5.13 0.84 -0.32
C ALA A 90 -4.05 1.03 -1.39
N GLY A 91 -3.52 -0.07 -1.93
CA GLY A 91 -2.71 -0.12 -3.15
C GLY A 91 -3.52 -0.77 -4.28
N THR A 92 -3.30 -2.06 -4.57
CA THR A 92 -4.15 -2.84 -5.49
C THR A 92 -5.56 -3.06 -4.97
N THR A 93 -5.83 -2.67 -3.73
CA THR A 93 -7.04 -2.92 -2.96
C THR A 93 -7.32 -4.39 -2.60
N GLY A 94 -6.42 -5.31 -2.91
CA GLY A 94 -6.60 -6.73 -2.60
C GLY A 94 -6.84 -7.01 -1.12
N THR A 95 -5.98 -6.50 -0.24
CA THR A 95 -6.11 -6.62 1.22
C THR A 95 -7.41 -5.99 1.71
N LEU A 96 -7.70 -4.76 1.28
CA LEU A 96 -8.89 -4.01 1.66
C LEU A 96 -10.17 -4.77 1.27
N MET A 97 -10.29 -5.20 0.01
CA MET A 97 -11.46 -5.90 -0.49
C MET A 97 -11.61 -7.29 0.12
N GLY A 98 -10.49 -8.00 0.32
CA GLY A 98 -10.51 -9.30 0.99
C GLY A 98 -11.03 -9.22 2.42
N ILE A 99 -10.53 -8.29 3.20
CA ILE A 99 -10.99 -8.02 4.56
C ILE A 99 -12.46 -7.60 4.57
N SER A 100 -12.85 -6.65 3.70
CA SER A 100 -14.23 -6.15 3.65
C SER A 100 -15.24 -7.24 3.32
N ARG A 101 -14.90 -8.15 2.39
CA ARG A 101 -15.71 -9.33 2.07
C ARG A 101 -15.83 -10.27 3.27
N ALA A 102 -14.74 -10.48 4.01
CA ALA A 102 -14.74 -11.36 5.18
C ALA A 102 -15.56 -10.78 6.34
N VAL A 103 -15.43 -9.48 6.64
CA VAL A 103 -16.22 -8.75 7.63
C VAL A 103 -17.72 -8.89 7.31
N MET A 104 -18.11 -8.61 6.06
CA MET A 104 -19.50 -8.71 5.62
C MET A 104 -20.02 -10.16 5.72
N LYS A 105 -19.25 -11.13 5.21
CA LYS A 105 -19.64 -12.56 5.24
C LYS A 105 -19.81 -13.09 6.66
N ARG A 106 -19.01 -12.59 7.60
CA ARG A 106 -19.07 -12.98 9.01
C ARG A 106 -20.21 -12.28 9.77
N GLY A 107 -20.80 -11.22 9.21
CA GLY A 107 -21.75 -10.37 9.93
C GLY A 107 -21.09 -9.57 11.06
N SER A 108 -19.78 -9.31 10.98
CA SER A 108 -19.04 -8.56 11.98
C SER A 108 -19.38 -7.06 11.94
N CYS A 109 -19.41 -6.43 13.10
CA CYS A 109 -19.62 -4.98 13.24
C CYS A 109 -18.31 -4.16 13.03
N THR A 110 -17.22 -4.81 12.66
CA THR A 110 -15.92 -4.17 12.42
C THR A 110 -16.05 -3.04 11.40
N LYS A 111 -15.61 -1.84 11.79
CA LYS A 111 -15.55 -0.67 10.91
C LYS A 111 -14.24 -0.69 10.14
N VAL A 112 -14.31 -0.96 8.83
CA VAL A 112 -13.15 -0.97 7.96
C VAL A 112 -12.82 0.46 7.52
N CYS A 113 -11.64 0.95 7.93
CA CYS A 113 -11.08 2.23 7.55
C CYS A 113 -10.11 2.01 6.39
N ALA A 114 -10.48 2.48 5.21
CA ALA A 114 -9.71 2.39 3.99
C ALA A 114 -8.81 3.63 3.87
N ILE A 115 -7.51 3.43 3.95
CA ILE A 115 -6.53 4.51 3.99
C ILE A 115 -5.79 4.57 2.65
N ASP A 116 -5.71 5.77 2.09
CA ASP A 116 -5.00 6.04 0.86
C ASP A 116 -4.12 7.29 1.01
N SER A 117 -3.21 7.49 0.09
CA SER A 117 -2.36 8.68 0.03
C SER A 117 -3.03 9.76 -0.81
N THR A 118 -2.92 11.01 -0.39
CA THR A 118 -3.30 12.17 -1.23
C THR A 118 -2.60 12.07 -2.58
N GLY A 119 -3.34 12.35 -3.66
CA GLY A 119 -2.87 12.17 -5.03
C GLY A 119 -3.14 10.79 -5.63
N SER A 120 -3.75 9.88 -4.87
CA SER A 120 -4.28 8.62 -5.39
C SER A 120 -5.68 8.78 -5.97
N VAL A 121 -5.97 8.03 -7.04
CA VAL A 121 -7.30 8.01 -7.68
C VAL A 121 -8.17 6.84 -7.23
N THR A 122 -7.72 5.99 -6.33
CA THR A 122 -8.42 4.76 -5.92
C THR A 122 -9.86 5.04 -5.47
N PHE A 123 -10.06 6.08 -4.66
CA PHE A 123 -11.37 6.46 -4.12
C PHE A 123 -11.97 7.69 -4.80
N GLY A 124 -11.47 8.07 -5.99
CA GLY A 124 -11.96 9.22 -6.75
C GLY A 124 -11.26 10.53 -6.42
N GLY A 125 -10.10 10.49 -5.76
CA GLY A 125 -9.27 11.68 -5.52
C GLY A 125 -8.65 12.25 -6.79
N ALA A 126 -8.23 13.53 -6.73
CA ALA A 126 -7.50 14.15 -7.82
C ALA A 126 -6.07 13.56 -7.92
N PRO A 127 -5.59 13.20 -9.11
CA PRO A 127 -4.25 12.66 -9.27
C PRO A 127 -3.18 13.71 -8.98
N SER A 128 -2.17 13.36 -8.20
CA SER A 128 -0.95 14.14 -8.03
C SER A 128 0.26 13.25 -7.84
N ARG A 129 1.45 13.85 -7.89
CA ARG A 129 2.69 13.13 -7.65
C ARG A 129 2.72 12.58 -6.23
N ARG A 130 3.17 11.34 -6.10
CA ARG A 130 3.44 10.65 -4.84
C ARG A 130 4.89 10.19 -4.83
N TYR A 131 5.52 10.31 -3.68
CA TYR A 131 6.95 10.02 -3.49
C TYR A 131 7.16 8.71 -2.73
N ILE A 132 6.19 8.31 -1.89
CA ILE A 132 6.29 7.15 -1.01
C ILE A 132 5.57 5.96 -1.68
N PRO A 133 6.28 4.86 -2.01
CA PRO A 133 5.66 3.69 -2.60
C PRO A 133 4.84 2.91 -1.58
N GLY A 134 3.97 2.02 -2.07
CA GLY A 134 3.21 1.07 -1.25
C GLY A 134 1.71 1.33 -1.20
N LEU A 135 1.28 2.59 -1.15
CA LEU A 135 -0.12 2.99 -1.24
C LEU A 135 -0.41 3.80 -2.49
N GLY A 136 -1.70 3.90 -2.79
CA GLY A 136 -2.22 4.70 -3.86
C GLY A 136 -2.07 4.07 -5.25
N ALA A 137 -2.95 4.51 -6.12
CA ALA A 137 -2.95 4.11 -7.52
C ALA A 137 -3.12 5.33 -8.43
N SER A 138 -2.50 5.27 -9.62
CA SER A 138 -2.69 6.27 -10.68
C SER A 138 -3.84 5.90 -11.62
N VAL A 139 -4.33 4.66 -11.52
CA VAL A 139 -5.52 4.14 -12.19
C VAL A 139 -6.34 3.40 -11.15
N LYS A 140 -7.66 3.58 -11.14
CA LYS A 140 -8.54 2.90 -10.20
C LYS A 140 -8.40 1.39 -10.34
N PRO A 141 -8.02 0.67 -9.25
CA PRO A 141 -7.86 -0.78 -9.33
C PRO A 141 -9.17 -1.50 -9.68
N PRO A 142 -9.20 -2.41 -10.67
CA PRO A 142 -10.40 -3.15 -11.04
C PRO A 142 -11.01 -4.00 -9.91
N ILE A 143 -10.19 -4.44 -8.96
CA ILE A 143 -10.64 -5.19 -7.78
C ILE A 143 -11.48 -4.33 -6.83
N PHE A 144 -11.32 -3.01 -6.84
CA PHE A 144 -12.02 -2.11 -5.92
C PHE A 144 -13.51 -2.05 -6.22
N ASP A 145 -14.31 -2.45 -5.24
CA ASP A 145 -15.77 -2.38 -5.28
C ASP A 145 -16.29 -1.30 -4.33
N GLU A 146 -16.89 -0.27 -4.87
CA GLU A 146 -17.43 0.88 -4.13
C GLU A 146 -18.64 0.55 -3.26
N LYS A 147 -19.27 -0.61 -3.49
CA LYS A 147 -20.49 -1.03 -2.78
C LYS A 147 -20.22 -1.39 -1.32
N PHE A 148 -18.95 -1.67 -0.96
CA PHE A 148 -18.62 -1.94 0.43
C PHE A 148 -18.70 -0.68 1.29
N PRO A 149 -19.28 -0.77 2.50
CA PRO A 149 -19.43 0.36 3.42
C PRO A 149 -18.10 0.70 4.10
N LEU A 150 -17.20 1.35 3.37
CA LEU A 150 -15.87 1.72 3.83
C LEU A 150 -15.86 3.16 4.33
N LYS A 151 -15.14 3.41 5.43
CA LYS A 151 -14.70 4.74 5.80
C LYS A 151 -13.40 5.05 5.06
N ARG A 152 -13.42 6.02 4.16
CA ARG A 152 -12.30 6.34 3.25
C ARG A 152 -11.60 7.60 3.73
N TYR A 153 -10.26 7.53 3.82
CA TYR A 153 -9.43 8.64 4.28
C TYR A 153 -8.22 8.79 3.36
N TYR A 154 -7.86 10.04 3.09
CA TYR A 154 -6.61 10.40 2.42
C TYR A 154 -5.66 11.02 3.43
N ILE A 155 -4.41 10.62 3.35
CA ILE A 155 -3.33 11.10 4.23
C ILE A 155 -2.24 11.72 3.36
N ASP A 156 -1.78 12.88 3.78
CA ASP A 156 -0.65 13.54 3.13
C ASP A 156 0.66 12.81 3.43
N GLU A 157 1.53 12.72 2.44
CA GLU A 157 2.78 11.97 2.59
C GLU A 157 3.73 12.57 3.64
N ILE A 158 3.61 13.87 3.93
CA ILE A 158 4.35 14.51 5.03
C ILE A 158 3.98 13.90 6.39
N ASP A 159 2.71 13.58 6.62
CA ASP A 159 2.28 12.94 7.86
C ASP A 159 2.71 11.48 7.92
N THR A 160 2.81 10.83 6.76
CA THR A 160 3.44 9.50 6.64
C THR A 160 4.90 9.54 7.10
N VAL A 161 5.69 10.51 6.62
CA VAL A 161 7.10 10.70 7.01
C VAL A 161 7.21 10.90 8.52
N ARG A 162 6.42 11.81 9.07
CA ARG A 162 6.38 12.12 10.50
C ARG A 162 6.10 10.87 11.34
N GLN A 163 5.08 10.11 10.97
CA GLN A 163 4.71 8.90 11.71
C GLN A 163 5.74 7.79 11.59
N CYS A 164 6.31 7.55 10.42
CA CYS A 164 7.40 6.59 10.27
C CYS A 164 8.55 6.90 11.22
N ARG A 165 9.00 8.16 11.25
CA ARG A 165 10.12 8.60 12.07
C ARG A 165 9.80 8.60 13.58
N ARG A 166 8.61 9.07 13.94
CA ARG A 166 8.14 9.04 15.32
C ARG A 166 8.12 7.61 15.89
N ILE A 167 7.52 6.68 15.16
CA ILE A 167 7.45 5.27 15.59
C ILE A 167 8.84 4.65 15.67
N ALA A 168 9.72 4.95 14.71
CA ALA A 168 11.10 4.47 14.75
C ALA A 168 11.83 4.89 16.04
N GLN A 169 11.62 6.13 16.51
CA GLN A 169 12.24 6.65 17.72
C GLN A 169 11.59 6.14 19.01
N VAL A 170 10.26 6.02 19.02
CA VAL A 170 9.52 5.67 20.24
C VAL A 170 9.49 4.16 20.45
N GLU A 171 9.29 3.39 19.39
CA GLU A 171 9.07 1.94 19.47
C GLU A 171 10.31 1.11 19.06
N GLY A 172 11.34 1.74 18.52
CA GLY A 172 12.60 1.08 18.20
C GLY A 172 12.54 0.15 16.98
N PHE A 173 11.56 0.30 16.08
CA PHE A 173 11.52 -0.39 14.79
C PHE A 173 11.16 0.57 13.65
N LEU A 174 11.56 0.24 12.43
CA LEU A 174 11.28 1.02 11.25
C LEU A 174 10.01 0.51 10.56
N PRO A 175 8.86 1.20 10.63
CA PRO A 175 7.70 0.85 9.82
C PRO A 175 7.93 1.18 8.34
N GLY A 176 7.35 0.41 7.43
CA GLY A 176 7.31 0.75 6.01
C GLY A 176 6.43 1.96 5.73
N GLY A 177 6.61 2.62 4.57
CA GLY A 177 5.88 3.83 4.23
C GLY A 177 4.36 3.69 4.32
N SER A 178 3.80 2.60 3.78
CA SER A 178 2.37 2.32 3.87
C SER A 178 1.88 2.14 5.32
N THR A 179 2.69 1.56 6.19
CA THR A 179 2.40 1.45 7.62
C THR A 179 2.35 2.84 8.27
N GLY A 180 3.32 3.72 7.94
CA GLY A 180 3.32 5.10 8.40
C GLY A 180 2.07 5.86 8.00
N THR A 181 1.60 5.70 6.75
CA THR A 181 0.35 6.32 6.28
C THR A 181 -0.86 5.86 7.09
N VAL A 182 -0.95 4.56 7.37
CA VAL A 182 -2.08 4.00 8.15
C VAL A 182 -2.02 4.44 9.61
N LEU A 183 -0.81 4.54 10.19
CA LEU A 183 -0.60 5.07 11.55
C LEU A 183 -0.95 6.56 11.64
N ALA A 184 -0.60 7.36 10.62
CA ALA A 184 -0.98 8.76 10.56
C ALA A 184 -2.52 8.94 10.51
N ALA A 185 -3.20 8.08 9.75
CA ALA A 185 -4.66 8.06 9.74
C ALA A 185 -5.26 7.72 11.11
N PHE A 186 -4.69 6.73 11.79
CA PHE A 186 -5.13 6.37 13.15
C PHE A 186 -4.91 7.52 14.12
N ASP A 187 -3.75 8.15 14.11
CA ASP A 187 -3.43 9.27 14.99
C ASP A 187 -4.39 10.44 14.80
N ALA A 188 -4.71 10.79 13.56
CA ALA A 188 -5.69 11.84 13.22
C ALA A 188 -7.14 11.50 13.62
N LEU A 189 -7.45 10.23 13.84
CA LEU A 189 -8.80 9.76 14.11
C LEU A 189 -8.99 9.23 15.54
N ARG A 190 -7.92 9.05 16.30
CA ARG A 190 -7.98 8.38 17.63
C ARG A 190 -8.99 8.99 18.57
N ASP A 191 -9.12 10.33 18.60
CA ASP A 191 -10.04 11.03 19.49
C ASP A 191 -11.52 10.85 19.10
N LYS A 192 -11.78 10.30 17.89
CA LYS A 192 -13.12 9.94 17.40
C LYS A 192 -13.45 8.46 17.60
N ILE A 193 -12.49 7.68 18.09
CA ILE A 193 -12.65 6.27 18.39
C ILE A 193 -13.03 6.15 19.87
N PRO A 194 -14.13 5.49 20.23
CA PRO A 194 -14.53 5.31 21.62
C PRO A 194 -13.43 4.65 22.44
N GLU A 195 -13.23 5.10 23.66
CA GLU A 195 -12.30 4.48 24.60
C GLU A 195 -12.68 3.00 24.84
N GLY A 196 -11.66 2.16 24.95
CA GLY A 196 -11.84 0.70 25.07
C GLY A 196 -12.07 -0.03 23.76
N SER A 197 -12.18 0.69 22.61
CA SER A 197 -12.29 0.05 21.29
C SER A 197 -11.04 -0.74 20.95
N ARG A 198 -11.21 -1.94 20.40
CA ARG A 198 -10.12 -2.72 19.83
C ARG A 198 -9.83 -2.23 18.41
N VAL A 199 -8.62 -1.70 18.21
CA VAL A 199 -8.16 -1.18 16.92
C VAL A 199 -7.05 -2.07 16.38
N VAL A 200 -7.16 -2.48 15.13
CA VAL A 200 -6.11 -3.21 14.42
C VAL A 200 -5.64 -2.39 13.23
N ILE A 201 -4.34 -2.32 13.05
CA ILE A 201 -3.67 -1.61 11.95
C ILE A 201 -2.87 -2.63 11.14
N ILE A 202 -3.07 -2.68 9.83
CA ILE A 202 -2.29 -3.55 8.95
C ILE A 202 -0.95 -2.90 8.64
N ALA A 203 0.13 -3.57 9.03
CA ALA A 203 1.52 -3.20 8.74
C ALA A 203 2.10 -4.20 7.72
N PRO A 204 2.10 -3.88 6.42
CA PRO A 204 2.45 -4.86 5.39
C PRO A 204 3.94 -5.10 5.21
N ASP A 205 4.79 -4.14 5.57
CA ASP A 205 6.24 -4.24 5.45
C ASP A 205 6.99 -3.39 6.48
N LEU A 206 8.30 -3.61 6.56
CA LEU A 206 9.22 -2.87 7.41
C LEU A 206 10.02 -1.82 6.61
N GLY A 207 10.71 -0.95 7.35
CA GLY A 207 11.29 0.28 6.83
C GLY A 207 12.65 0.15 6.14
N GLU A 208 13.29 -1.03 6.14
CA GLU A 208 14.63 -1.21 5.55
C GLU A 208 14.68 -0.85 4.06
N ARG A 209 13.54 -0.97 3.36
CA ARG A 209 13.42 -0.58 1.95
C ARG A 209 13.31 0.93 1.74
N TYR A 210 13.12 1.69 2.82
CA TYR A 210 12.84 3.13 2.80
C TYR A 210 13.97 3.95 3.39
N LEU A 211 15.15 3.33 3.65
CA LEU A 211 16.31 4.00 4.22
C LEU A 211 16.85 5.13 3.32
N ASP A 212 16.71 5.01 2.01
CA ASP A 212 17.11 6.03 1.04
C ASP A 212 15.97 7.04 0.74
N GLY A 213 14.83 6.95 1.46
CA GLY A 213 13.65 7.79 1.29
C GLY A 213 13.18 8.36 2.63
N VAL A 214 12.08 7.81 3.18
CA VAL A 214 11.42 8.29 4.41
C VAL A 214 12.37 8.47 5.60
N TYR A 215 13.44 7.69 5.66
CA TYR A 215 14.46 7.74 6.73
C TYR A 215 15.75 8.48 6.34
N ASN A 216 15.84 9.03 5.11
CA ASN A 216 16.95 9.85 4.66
C ASN A 216 16.60 11.32 4.82
N ASP A 217 17.40 12.07 5.58
CA ASP A 217 17.11 13.47 5.90
C ASP A 217 17.19 14.38 4.66
N ASP A 218 18.16 14.16 3.78
CA ASP A 218 18.32 14.95 2.55
C ASP A 218 17.12 14.74 1.63
N TRP A 219 16.68 13.49 1.46
CA TRP A 219 15.52 13.16 0.66
C TRP A 219 14.23 13.76 1.25
N VAL A 220 14.06 13.72 2.56
CA VAL A 220 12.90 14.30 3.25
C VAL A 220 12.91 15.82 3.11
N MET A 221 14.07 16.46 3.31
CA MET A 221 14.21 17.90 3.14
C MET A 221 13.87 18.35 1.72
N GLU A 222 14.36 17.62 0.71
CA GLU A 222 14.12 17.93 -0.71
C GLU A 222 12.64 17.85 -1.11
N ASN A 223 11.93 16.83 -0.61
CA ASN A 223 10.56 16.53 -1.08
C ASN A 223 9.46 17.12 -0.18
N PHE A 224 9.72 17.37 1.11
CA PHE A 224 8.72 17.78 2.09
C PHE A 224 9.12 19.01 2.93
N GLY A 225 10.39 19.41 2.88
CA GLY A 225 10.90 20.54 3.62
C GLY A 225 11.06 20.30 5.12
N GLU A 226 11.51 21.36 5.84
CA GLU A 226 11.86 21.31 7.26
C GLU A 226 10.68 20.88 8.15
N SER A 227 9.46 21.23 7.78
CA SER A 227 8.27 20.90 8.58
C SER A 227 8.02 19.38 8.73
N ALA A 228 8.59 18.54 7.88
CA ALA A 228 8.49 17.09 7.98
C ALA A 228 9.22 16.51 9.20
N PHE A 229 10.13 17.27 9.83
CA PHE A 229 10.87 16.85 11.01
C PHE A 229 10.18 17.21 12.34
N ASN A 230 9.03 17.87 12.30
CA ASN A 230 8.22 18.21 13.47
C ASN A 230 7.26 17.06 13.82
N TYR A 231 7.71 16.09 14.63
CA TYR A 231 6.93 14.89 15.00
C TYR A 231 7.17 14.45 16.46
#